data_b666bac722046d349bfc1942b644e188
#
_entry.id   b666bac722046d349bfc1942b644e188
#
_cell.length_a   1.000
_cell.length_b   1.000
_cell.length_c   1.000
_cell.angle_alpha   90.00
_cell.angle_beta   90.00
_cell.angle_gamma   90.00
#
_symmetry.space_group_name_H-M   'P 1'
#
loop_
_entity.id
_entity.type
_entity.pdbx_description
1 polymer ?
#
loop_
_entity_poly.entity_id
_entity_poly.type
_entity_poly.pdbx_seq_one_letter_code
_entity_poly.pdbx_strand_id
1 'polypeptide(L)'
;MAGQAIEPLFNQMYDETSQKVLIYITSKCGNPSDIQDIFQETYTELFFILKKRGGEYVQNSEAFAMQIAKQKVYRHYTLLQKLKNGLP
;
A
#
# COMPACT_ATOMS: atom_id res chain seq x y z
N MET A 1 -16.19 0.13 -22.71
CA MET A 1 -15.59 0.02 -22.73
C MET A 1 -15.07 -0.02 -21.84
N ALA A 2 -15.11 -0.52 -21.62
CA ALA A 2 -14.65 -0.61 -20.71
C ALA A 2 -13.64 0.08 -20.52
N GLY A 3 -13.41 0.64 -20.96
CA GLY A 3 -12.45 1.29 -20.89
C GLY A 3 -12.16 2.25 -19.95
N GLN A 4 -12.46 2.05 -18.81
CA GLN A 4 -12.05 2.96 -17.91
C GLN A 4 -10.58 2.99 -17.85
N ALA A 5 -9.99 4.10 -18.00
CA ALA A 5 -8.56 4.23 -17.89
C ALA A 5 -8.20 4.13 -16.42
N ILE A 6 -7.51 3.07 -16.07
CA ILE A 6 -7.11 2.84 -14.71
C ILE A 6 -5.99 3.78 -14.29
N GLU A 7 -5.09 4.13 -15.21
CA GLU A 7 -3.95 4.95 -14.84
C GLU A 7 -4.33 6.33 -14.32
N PRO A 8 -5.22 7.08 -14.97
CA PRO A 8 -5.63 8.36 -14.39
C PRO A 8 -6.29 8.21 -13.03
N LEU A 9 -7.08 7.19 -12.86
CA LEU A 9 -7.72 6.94 -11.58
C LEU A 9 -6.68 6.62 -10.52
N PHE A 10 -5.74 5.74 -10.85
CA PHE A 10 -4.67 5.41 -9.92
C PHE A 10 -3.88 6.66 -9.54
N ASN A 11 -3.55 7.47 -10.52
CA ASN A 11 -2.77 8.68 -10.25
C ASN A 11 -3.52 9.62 -9.32
N GLN A 12 -4.82 9.75 -9.52
CA GLN A 12 -5.64 10.58 -8.66
C GLN A 12 -5.63 10.04 -7.23
N MET A 13 -5.83 8.74 -7.09
CA MET A 13 -5.83 8.13 -5.76
C MET A 13 -4.48 8.26 -5.09
N TYR A 14 -3.42 8.09 -5.85
CA TYR A 14 -2.06 8.27 -5.34
C TYR A 14 -1.88 9.69 -4.81
N ASP A 15 -2.28 10.69 -5.60
CA ASP A 15 -2.13 12.08 -5.19
C ASP A 15 -2.91 12.39 -3.93
N GLU A 16 -4.09 11.79 -3.81
CA GLU A 16 -4.95 12.06 -2.67
C GLU A 16 -4.49 11.40 -1.38
N THR A 17 -3.78 10.29 -1.48
CA THR A 17 -3.55 9.44 -0.31
C THR A 17 -2.08 9.26 0.05
N SER A 18 -1.17 9.54 -0.87
CA SER A 18 0.23 9.13 -0.68
C SER A 18 0.88 9.77 0.54
N GLN A 19 0.56 11.03 0.80
CA GLN A 19 1.19 11.70 1.93
C GLN A 19 0.79 11.06 3.26
N LYS A 20 -0.50 10.77 3.42
CA LYS A 20 -0.97 10.14 4.65
C LYS A 20 -0.44 8.73 4.80
N VAL A 21 -0.39 8.00 3.70
CA VAL A 21 0.15 6.65 3.72
C VAL A 21 1.62 6.69 4.09
N LEU A 22 2.37 7.60 3.50
CA LEU A 22 3.79 7.71 3.81
C LEU A 22 4.02 8.08 5.27
N ILE A 23 3.23 9.01 5.80
CA ILE A 23 3.35 9.38 7.21
C ILE A 23 3.08 8.18 8.10
N TYR A 24 2.05 7.41 7.77
CA TYR A 24 1.73 6.23 8.57
C TYR A 24 2.88 5.23 8.55
N ILE A 25 3.39 4.92 7.36
CA ILE A 25 4.48 3.94 7.24
C ILE A 25 5.71 4.43 7.97
N THR A 26 6.02 5.71 7.82
CA THR A 26 7.19 6.31 8.48
C THR A 26 7.06 6.20 10.00
N SER A 27 5.85 6.38 10.51
CA SER A 27 5.64 6.32 11.95
C SER A 27 5.81 4.90 12.50
N LYS A 28 5.72 3.89 11.65
CA LYS A 28 5.82 2.50 12.07
C LYS A 28 7.18 1.88 11.79
N CYS A 29 7.93 2.44 10.87
CA CYS A 29 9.20 1.87 10.43
C CYS A 29 10.32 2.85 10.73
N GLY A 30 11.44 2.36 11.22
CA GLY A 30 12.58 3.22 11.49
C GLY A 30 13.62 3.24 10.40
N ASN A 31 13.50 2.35 9.43
CA ASN A 31 14.51 2.18 8.40
C ASN A 31 14.02 2.76 7.08
N PRO A 32 14.75 3.73 6.48
CA PRO A 32 14.28 4.36 5.24
C PRO A 32 14.07 3.37 4.09
N SER A 33 14.91 2.33 4.00
CA SER A 33 14.73 1.34 2.95
C SER A 33 13.43 0.59 3.11
N ASP A 34 13.10 0.23 4.34
CA ASP A 34 11.85 -0.47 4.61
C ASP A 34 10.65 0.42 4.31
N ILE A 35 10.75 1.69 4.67
CA ILE A 35 9.68 2.65 4.40
C ILE A 35 9.40 2.69 2.90
N GLN A 36 10.46 2.81 2.12
CA GLN A 36 10.31 2.91 0.67
C GLN A 36 9.71 1.63 0.10
N ASP A 37 10.21 0.48 0.54
CA ASP A 37 9.70 -0.80 0.04
C ASP A 37 8.23 -0.99 0.35
N ILE A 38 7.85 -0.69 1.58
CA ILE A 38 6.45 -0.86 2.00
C ILE A 38 5.56 0.11 1.25
N PHE A 39 6.03 1.34 1.07
CA PHE A 39 5.28 2.34 0.34
C PHE A 39 5.04 1.88 -1.10
N GLN A 40 6.07 1.42 -1.77
CA GLN A 40 5.95 0.95 -3.14
C GLN A 40 5.04 -0.26 -3.24
N GLU A 41 5.16 -1.20 -2.31
CA GLU A 41 4.30 -2.38 -2.32
C GLU A 41 2.84 -2.01 -2.13
N THR A 42 2.58 -1.02 -1.28
CA THR A 42 1.22 -0.57 -1.05
C THR A 42 0.57 -0.10 -2.34
N TYR A 43 1.27 0.74 -3.09
CA TYR A 43 0.67 1.30 -4.30
C TYR A 43 0.73 0.35 -5.48
N THR A 44 1.69 -0.56 -5.49
CA THR A 44 1.69 -1.63 -6.49
C THR A 44 0.46 -2.51 -6.30
N GLU A 45 0.15 -2.85 -5.08
CA GLU A 45 -1.03 -3.67 -4.84
C GLU A 45 -2.31 -2.90 -5.16
N LEU A 46 -2.38 -1.63 -4.81
CA LEU A 46 -3.54 -0.82 -5.15
C LEU A 46 -3.75 -0.80 -6.67
N PHE A 47 -2.68 -0.65 -7.42
CA PHE A 47 -2.78 -0.63 -8.87
C PHE A 47 -3.34 -1.94 -9.41
N PHE A 48 -2.83 -3.06 -8.92
CA PHE A 48 -3.31 -4.36 -9.36
C PHE A 48 -4.76 -4.59 -8.98
N ILE A 49 -5.17 -4.13 -7.82
CA ILE A 49 -6.57 -4.28 -7.43
C ILE A 49 -7.48 -3.47 -8.35
N LEU A 50 -7.06 -2.24 -8.68
CA LEU A 50 -7.84 -1.42 -9.60
C LEU A 50 -7.95 -2.08 -10.97
N LYS A 51 -6.86 -2.65 -11.45
CA LYS A 51 -6.88 -3.32 -12.75
C LYS A 51 -7.78 -4.53 -12.74
N LYS A 52 -7.80 -5.26 -11.63
CA LYS A 52 -8.55 -6.50 -11.56
C LYS A 52 -10.02 -6.27 -11.27
N ARG A 53 -10.33 -5.31 -10.39
CA ARG A 53 -11.70 -5.14 -9.92
C ARG A 53 -12.37 -3.86 -10.39
N GLY A 54 -11.60 -2.93 -10.95
CA GLY A 54 -12.15 -1.67 -11.40
C GLY A 54 -12.21 -0.63 -10.30
N GLY A 55 -12.41 0.61 -10.73
CA GLY A 55 -12.40 1.73 -9.79
C GLY A 55 -13.55 1.74 -8.82
N GLU A 56 -14.68 1.17 -9.24
CA GLU A 56 -15.84 1.18 -8.39
C GLU A 56 -15.70 0.31 -7.15
N TYR A 57 -14.75 -0.60 -7.19
CA TYR A 57 -14.48 -1.44 -6.04
C TYR A 57 -13.98 -0.62 -4.85
N VAL A 58 -13.31 0.48 -5.11
CA VAL A 58 -12.75 1.31 -4.06
C VAL A 58 -13.66 2.49 -3.81
N GLN A 59 -14.40 2.46 -2.72
CA GLN A 59 -15.34 3.52 -2.42
C GLN A 59 -14.71 4.67 -1.67
N ASN A 60 -13.71 4.36 -0.84
CA ASN A 60 -13.00 5.39 -0.08
C ASN A 60 -11.52 5.17 -0.30
N SER A 61 -10.91 6.04 -1.10
CA SER A 61 -9.52 5.87 -1.50
C SER A 61 -8.57 5.88 -0.30
N GLU A 62 -8.78 6.81 0.61
CA GLU A 62 -7.88 6.93 1.74
C GLU A 62 -7.97 5.72 2.65
N ALA A 63 -9.18 5.30 2.98
CA ALA A 63 -9.36 4.13 3.84
C ALA A 63 -8.78 2.88 3.19
N PHE A 64 -9.00 2.74 1.89
CA PHE A 64 -8.53 1.56 1.17
C PHE A 64 -7.01 1.51 1.11
N ALA A 65 -6.39 2.62 0.72
CA ALA A 65 -4.92 2.67 0.65
C ALA A 65 -4.31 2.47 2.02
N MET A 66 -4.92 3.06 3.04
CA MET A 66 -4.42 2.92 4.39
C MET A 66 -4.51 1.48 4.88
N GLN A 67 -5.59 0.79 4.51
CA GLN A 67 -5.75 -0.61 4.89
C GLN A 67 -4.65 -1.47 4.27
N ILE A 68 -4.34 -1.24 3.00
CA ILE A 68 -3.26 -1.97 2.34
C ILE A 68 -1.94 -1.66 3.05
N ALA A 69 -1.69 -0.40 3.35
CA ALA A 69 -0.44 -0.01 4.01
C ALA A 69 -0.31 -0.71 5.37
N LYS A 70 -1.39 -0.75 6.13
CA LYS A 70 -1.36 -1.42 7.43
C LYS A 70 -1.04 -2.89 7.29
N GLN A 71 -1.60 -3.54 6.29
CA GLN A 71 -1.31 -4.94 6.04
C GLN A 71 0.15 -5.16 5.67
N LYS A 72 0.70 -4.28 4.84
CA LYS A 72 2.09 -4.41 4.43
C LYS A 72 3.05 -4.18 5.58
N VAL A 73 2.76 -3.20 6.41
CA VAL A 73 3.57 -2.96 7.61
C VAL A 73 3.52 -4.18 8.53
N TYR A 74 2.32 -4.69 8.76
CA TYR A 74 2.15 -5.84 9.65
C TYR A 74 2.93 -7.04 9.13
N ARG A 75 2.82 -7.33 7.84
CA ARG A 75 3.51 -8.47 7.25
C ARG A 75 5.03 -8.31 7.31
N HIS A 76 5.49 -7.09 7.08
CA HIS A 76 6.92 -6.81 7.13
C HIS A 76 7.49 -7.13 8.51
N TYR A 77 6.84 -6.64 9.56
CA TYR A 77 7.32 -6.87 10.91
C TYR A 77 7.14 -8.30 11.36
N THR A 78 6.05 -8.94 10.94
CA THR A 78 5.84 -10.34 11.27
C THR A 78 6.93 -11.21 10.67
N LEU A 79 7.32 -10.91 9.43
CA LEU A 79 8.39 -11.66 8.78
C LEU A 79 9.71 -11.46 9.48
N LEU A 80 10.03 -10.20 9.82
CA LEU A 80 11.25 -9.90 10.54
C LEU A 80 11.29 -10.63 11.88
N GLN A 81 10.16 -10.64 12.58
CA GLN A 81 10.10 -11.31 13.86
C GLN A 81 10.31 -12.81 13.72
N LYS A 82 9.72 -13.40 12.69
CA LYS A 82 9.91 -14.82 12.45
C LYS A 82 11.34 -15.15 12.13
N LEU A 83 11.99 -14.33 11.32
CA LEU A 83 13.39 -14.54 11.01
C LEU A 83 14.25 -14.44 12.26
N LYS A 84 13.90 -13.49 13.13
CA LYS A 84 14.66 -13.26 14.34
C LYS A 84 14.51 -14.39 15.34
N ASN A 85 13.29 -14.90 15.48
CA ASN A 85 12.97 -15.88 16.51
C ASN A 85 13.00 -17.32 16.02
N GLY A 86 12.85 -17.49 14.72
CA GLY A 86 12.75 -18.83 14.16
C GLY A 86 14.05 -19.42 13.66
N LEU A 87 15.09 -18.63 13.67
CA LEU A 87 16.36 -19.17 13.22
C LEU A 87 17.02 -19.94 14.34
N PRO A 88 17.39 -21.16 14.06
CA PRO A 88 18.03 -21.97 15.07
C PRO A 88 19.40 -21.44 15.41
#